data_336cd1396c2452ff2de8d2655b10bd94
#
_entry.id   336cd1396c2452ff2de8d2655b10bd94
#
_cell.length_a   1.000
_cell.length_b   1.000
_cell.length_c   1.000
_cell.angle_alpha   90.00
_cell.angle_beta   90.00
_cell.angle_gamma   90.00
#
_symmetry.space_group_name_H-M   'P 1'
#
loop_
_entity.id
_entity.type
_entity.pdbx_description
1 polymer ?
#
loop_
_entity_poly.entity_id
_entity_poly.type
_entity_poly.pdbx_seq_one_letter_code
_entity_poly.pdbx_strand_id
1 'polypeptide(L)'
;HHIGLWGIQTLKNTGITRALKRYLQPHPDLQTTAMGLTFPSPFGIAAGFDKGGKAIPALAALGFGHIEIGTVTAQAQPGNPQPRLFRLIEDKAVINRMGFNNDGAAAAGPRVASARADLETEYRPEKRPIIGVNIGKTKIVELENAIEDYLISTRTLAPQADYLVVNVSSPNTPGLRTLQSIATLRPLLQAVREEANRVSPHRHVPLTVKIAPDLVDEDITAVARLAQELKLDGIIATNTTIAREGL
;
A
#
# COMPACT_ATOMS: atom_id res chain seq x y z
N HIS A 1 -2.54 -17.17 6.21
CA HIS A 1 -2.93 -15.84 5.76
C HIS A 1 -4.39 -15.81 5.30
N HIS A 2 -4.81 -16.63 4.32
CA HIS A 2 -6.21 -16.69 3.85
C HIS A 2 -7.22 -17.03 4.96
N ILE A 3 -6.90 -17.98 5.83
CA ILE A 3 -7.75 -18.36 6.98
C ILE A 3 -7.89 -17.18 7.95
N GLY A 4 -6.80 -16.44 8.22
CA GLY A 4 -6.85 -15.26 9.09
C GLY A 4 -7.71 -14.14 8.50
N LEU A 5 -7.55 -13.83 7.21
CA LEU A 5 -8.38 -12.85 6.52
C LEU A 5 -9.84 -13.25 6.47
N TRP A 6 -10.12 -14.54 6.20
CA TRP A 6 -11.48 -15.08 6.20
C TRP A 6 -12.11 -15.00 7.60
N GLY A 7 -11.38 -15.38 8.64
CA GLY A 7 -11.85 -15.27 10.03
C GLY A 7 -12.17 -13.81 10.42
N ILE A 8 -11.33 -12.86 10.02
CA ILE A 8 -11.55 -11.44 10.26
C ILE A 8 -12.78 -10.93 9.47
N GLN A 9 -12.97 -11.38 8.22
CA GLN A 9 -14.14 -11.02 7.40
C GLN A 9 -15.45 -11.56 7.97
N THR A 10 -15.47 -12.79 8.48
CA THR A 10 -16.68 -13.39 9.08
C THR A 10 -17.12 -12.66 10.34
N LEU A 11 -16.21 -11.99 11.05
CA LEU A 11 -16.53 -11.16 12.20
C LEU A 11 -17.27 -9.86 11.83
N LYS A 12 -17.21 -9.41 10.57
CA LYS A 12 -17.79 -8.13 10.12
C LYS A 12 -19.26 -7.96 10.49
N ASN A 13 -20.05 -9.02 10.47
CA ASN A 13 -21.50 -9.00 10.68
C ASN A 13 -21.94 -9.45 12.08
N THR A 14 -21.01 -9.64 13.01
CA THR A 14 -21.30 -10.07 14.36
C THR A 14 -21.32 -8.87 15.34
N GLY A 15 -22.09 -8.97 16.43
CA GLY A 15 -22.06 -7.98 17.51
C GLY A 15 -20.67 -7.78 18.13
N ILE A 16 -19.77 -8.75 17.93
CA ILE A 16 -18.38 -8.73 18.37
C ILE A 16 -17.59 -7.59 17.69
N THR A 17 -17.76 -7.38 16.37
CA THR A 17 -17.11 -6.27 15.67
C THR A 17 -17.54 -4.90 16.18
N ARG A 18 -18.80 -4.75 16.56
CA ARG A 18 -19.31 -3.48 17.14
C ARG A 18 -18.70 -3.21 18.52
N ALA A 19 -18.55 -4.25 19.34
CA ALA A 19 -17.91 -4.15 20.66
C ALA A 19 -16.39 -3.87 20.51
N LEU A 20 -15.70 -4.59 19.63
CA LEU A 20 -14.28 -4.38 19.32
C LEU A 20 -14.05 -2.96 18.79
N LYS A 21 -14.83 -2.49 17.84
CA LYS A 21 -14.78 -1.14 17.30
C LYS A 21 -14.88 -0.08 18.38
N ARG A 22 -15.78 -0.27 19.38
CA ARG A 22 -15.94 0.67 20.49
C ARG A 22 -14.76 0.65 21.46
N TYR A 23 -14.21 -0.54 21.73
CA TYR A 23 -13.13 -0.73 22.69
C TYR A 23 -11.75 -0.37 22.15
N LEU A 24 -11.50 -0.67 20.85
CA LEU A 24 -10.19 -0.49 20.19
C LEU A 24 -10.06 0.85 19.46
N GLN A 25 -11.00 1.77 19.61
CA GLN A 25 -10.86 3.11 19.01
C GLN A 25 -9.59 3.80 19.52
N PRO A 26 -8.78 4.38 18.64
CA PRO A 26 -7.63 5.18 19.07
C PRO A 26 -8.03 6.32 19.97
N HIS A 27 -7.20 6.59 20.98
CA HIS A 27 -7.39 7.77 21.80
C HIS A 27 -7.23 9.04 20.95
N PRO A 28 -8.04 10.10 21.14
CA PRO A 28 -7.95 11.33 20.34
C PRO A 28 -6.56 11.97 20.30
N ASP A 29 -5.78 11.85 21.38
CA ASP A 29 -4.42 12.38 21.47
C ASP A 29 -3.42 11.67 20.52
N LEU A 30 -3.79 10.53 19.96
CA LEU A 30 -2.99 9.83 18.94
C LEU A 30 -3.25 10.37 17.53
N GLN A 31 -4.22 11.28 17.36
CA GLN A 31 -4.50 11.87 16.06
C GLN A 31 -3.26 12.61 15.54
N THR A 32 -2.95 12.38 14.28
CA THR A 32 -1.83 13.03 13.61
C THR A 32 -2.21 13.45 12.20
N THR A 33 -1.52 14.47 11.69
CA THR A 33 -1.72 14.96 10.33
C THR A 33 -0.46 14.75 9.51
N ALA A 34 -0.62 14.10 8.36
CA ALA A 34 0.44 13.92 7.38
C ALA A 34 -0.16 13.96 5.97
N MET A 35 0.58 14.43 4.99
CA MET A 35 0.15 14.48 3.57
C MET A 35 -1.19 15.21 3.36
N GLY A 36 -1.54 16.16 4.22
CA GLY A 36 -2.85 16.83 4.20
C GLY A 36 -4.03 15.97 4.69
N LEU A 37 -3.76 14.77 5.20
CA LEU A 37 -4.76 13.84 5.73
C LEU A 37 -4.68 13.79 7.26
N THR A 38 -5.85 13.62 7.90
CA THR A 38 -5.94 13.41 9.33
C THR A 38 -6.06 11.92 9.64
N PHE A 39 -5.06 11.38 10.30
CA PHE A 39 -5.01 9.98 10.74
C PHE A 39 -5.52 9.88 12.18
N PRO A 40 -6.50 9.00 12.47
CA PRO A 40 -6.96 8.78 13.85
C PRO A 40 -5.86 8.27 14.79
N SER A 41 -4.82 7.64 14.22
CA SER A 41 -3.65 7.12 14.92
C SER A 41 -2.48 7.03 13.95
N PRO A 42 -1.21 7.21 14.40
CA PRO A 42 -0.04 6.99 13.57
C PRO A 42 0.21 5.50 13.28
N PHE A 43 -0.47 4.60 14.00
CA PHE A 43 -0.32 3.15 13.81
C PHE A 43 -1.27 2.64 12.72
N GLY A 44 -0.72 1.88 11.78
CA GLY A 44 -1.48 1.33 10.66
C GLY A 44 -0.99 -0.03 10.19
N ILE A 45 -1.74 -0.60 9.26
CA ILE A 45 -1.35 -1.83 8.56
C ILE A 45 -0.64 -1.46 7.27
N ALA A 46 0.59 -1.95 7.13
CA ALA A 46 1.39 -1.78 5.91
C ALA A 46 0.91 -2.72 4.78
N ALA A 47 1.18 -2.33 3.54
CA ALA A 47 0.98 -3.20 2.37
C ALA A 47 1.67 -4.55 2.53
N GLY A 48 1.03 -5.60 2.02
CA GLY A 48 1.46 -6.99 2.13
C GLY A 48 0.54 -7.84 2.99
N PHE A 49 -0.21 -7.25 3.91
CA PHE A 49 -1.18 -7.96 4.74
C PHE A 49 -2.50 -8.17 3.99
N ASP A 50 -3.19 -7.14 3.58
CA ASP A 50 -4.39 -7.21 2.73
C ASP A 50 -4.06 -6.78 1.29
N LYS A 51 -3.65 -7.74 0.48
CA LYS A 51 -3.17 -7.46 -0.88
C LYS A 51 -4.27 -7.14 -1.88
N GLY A 52 -5.52 -7.39 -1.55
CA GLY A 52 -6.63 -7.21 -2.48
C GLY A 52 -7.78 -6.38 -1.94
N GLY A 53 -7.61 -5.70 -0.81
CA GLY A 53 -8.66 -4.88 -0.21
C GLY A 53 -9.84 -5.70 0.33
N LYS A 54 -9.59 -6.92 0.78
CA LYS A 54 -10.65 -7.85 1.21
C LYS A 54 -11.07 -7.65 2.67
N ALA A 55 -10.22 -7.04 3.49
CA ALA A 55 -10.42 -6.97 4.94
C ALA A 55 -10.43 -5.55 5.51
N ILE A 56 -10.51 -4.52 4.67
CA ILE A 56 -10.42 -3.11 5.10
C ILE A 56 -11.37 -2.78 6.26
N PRO A 57 -12.71 -3.05 6.19
CA PRO A 57 -13.61 -2.69 7.29
C PRO A 57 -13.31 -3.45 8.58
N ALA A 58 -12.86 -4.70 8.46
CA ALA A 58 -12.54 -5.52 9.62
C ALA A 58 -11.23 -5.06 10.29
N LEU A 59 -10.23 -4.65 9.52
CA LEU A 59 -9.00 -4.04 10.03
C LEU A 59 -9.26 -2.68 10.68
N ALA A 60 -10.16 -1.89 10.09
CA ALA A 60 -10.62 -0.63 10.69
C ALA A 60 -11.23 -0.83 12.08
N ALA A 61 -12.00 -1.90 12.27
CA ALA A 61 -12.59 -2.24 13.56
C ALA A 61 -11.56 -2.61 14.64
N LEU A 62 -10.33 -2.95 14.25
CA LEU A 62 -9.21 -3.22 15.16
C LEU A 62 -8.48 -1.94 15.63
N GLY A 63 -8.91 -0.75 15.19
CA GLY A 63 -8.36 0.51 15.69
C GLY A 63 -7.12 1.01 14.95
N PHE A 64 -6.79 0.48 13.78
CA PHE A 64 -5.71 1.02 12.96
C PHE A 64 -6.09 2.39 12.39
N GLY A 65 -5.19 3.35 12.46
CA GLY A 65 -5.38 4.70 11.92
C GLY A 65 -5.31 4.77 10.40
N HIS A 66 -4.62 3.81 9.77
CA HIS A 66 -4.61 3.62 8.32
C HIS A 66 -4.44 2.15 7.93
N ILE A 67 -4.91 1.83 6.74
CA ILE A 67 -4.83 0.50 6.17
C ILE A 67 -4.30 0.66 4.75
N GLU A 68 -3.04 0.28 4.53
CA GLU A 68 -2.43 0.25 3.21
C GLU A 68 -2.62 -1.13 2.61
N ILE A 69 -3.46 -1.21 1.58
CA ILE A 69 -3.68 -2.44 0.81
C ILE A 69 -2.62 -2.59 -0.29
N GLY A 70 -2.46 -3.79 -0.75
CA GLY A 70 -1.57 -4.10 -1.88
C GLY A 70 -0.32 -4.89 -1.45
N THR A 71 0.67 -4.94 -2.28
CA THR A 71 0.78 -4.26 -3.58
C THR A 71 -0.20 -4.86 -4.58
N VAL A 72 -0.93 -3.98 -5.26
CA VAL A 72 -1.84 -4.34 -6.34
C VAL A 72 -1.12 -4.06 -7.67
N THR A 73 -1.24 -4.96 -8.64
CA THR A 73 -0.72 -4.79 -10.00
C THR A 73 -1.87 -4.60 -10.99
N ALA A 74 -1.61 -4.07 -12.18
CA ALA A 74 -2.64 -3.87 -13.19
C ALA A 74 -3.38 -5.18 -13.51
N GLN A 75 -2.61 -6.24 -13.71
CA GLN A 75 -3.13 -7.58 -13.95
C GLN A 75 -3.04 -8.44 -12.69
N ALA A 76 -3.97 -9.38 -12.54
CA ALA A 76 -3.90 -10.41 -11.50
C ALA A 76 -2.66 -11.29 -11.69
N GLN A 77 -2.01 -11.67 -10.59
CA GLN A 77 -0.87 -12.59 -10.66
C GLN A 77 -0.77 -13.48 -9.42
N PRO A 78 -0.34 -14.74 -9.58
CA PRO A 78 -0.27 -15.70 -8.47
C PRO A 78 0.89 -15.42 -7.50
N GLY A 79 1.85 -14.57 -7.90
CA GLY A 79 3.11 -14.39 -7.22
C GLY A 79 4.11 -15.52 -7.50
N ASN A 80 5.15 -15.60 -6.69
CA ASN A 80 6.19 -16.62 -6.84
C ASN A 80 5.71 -18.00 -6.35
N PRO A 81 6.32 -19.11 -6.84
CA PRO A 81 6.00 -20.46 -6.39
C PRO A 81 6.14 -20.63 -4.86
N GLN A 82 5.30 -21.49 -4.29
CA GLN A 82 5.41 -21.90 -2.89
C GLN A 82 6.44 -23.03 -2.71
N PRO A 83 7.09 -23.14 -1.53
CA PRO A 83 6.98 -22.26 -0.36
C PRO A 83 7.64 -20.89 -0.61
N ARG A 84 7.06 -19.85 -0.05
CA ARG A 84 7.50 -18.46 -0.31
C ARG A 84 7.50 -17.56 0.92
N LEU A 85 7.30 -18.14 2.10
CA LEU A 85 7.37 -17.49 3.40
C LEU A 85 8.03 -18.45 4.38
N PHE A 86 9.10 -18.02 5.04
CA PHE A 86 9.89 -18.83 5.95
C PHE A 86 10.05 -18.08 7.27
N ARG A 87 9.74 -18.74 8.38
CA ARG A 87 9.95 -18.21 9.73
C ARG A 87 11.27 -18.72 10.26
N LEU A 88 12.10 -17.82 10.69
CA LEU A 88 13.34 -18.07 11.43
C LEU A 88 13.06 -17.79 12.90
N ILE A 89 12.66 -18.84 13.62
CA ILE A 89 12.12 -18.69 14.99
C ILE A 89 13.19 -18.22 15.95
N GLU A 90 14.40 -18.77 15.85
CA GLU A 90 15.55 -18.44 16.70
C GLU A 90 15.98 -16.98 16.51
N ASP A 91 16.00 -16.50 15.28
CA ASP A 91 16.38 -15.12 14.91
C ASP A 91 15.21 -14.13 15.04
N LYS A 92 14.00 -14.60 15.38
CA LYS A 92 12.76 -13.80 15.41
C LYS A 92 12.51 -13.07 14.07
N ALA A 93 12.88 -13.69 12.96
CA ALA A 93 12.87 -13.11 11.63
C ALA A 93 11.94 -13.85 10.66
N VAL A 94 11.65 -13.20 9.54
CA VAL A 94 10.84 -13.78 8.46
C VAL A 94 11.51 -13.47 7.11
N ILE A 95 11.76 -14.51 6.32
CA ILE A 95 12.19 -14.39 4.94
C ILE A 95 10.97 -14.63 4.03
N ASN A 96 10.78 -13.77 3.02
CA ASN A 96 9.73 -13.97 2.04
C ASN A 96 10.20 -13.74 0.60
N ARG A 97 9.52 -14.41 -0.33
CA ARG A 97 9.63 -14.21 -1.77
C ARG A 97 8.24 -14.17 -2.42
N MET A 98 7.36 -13.32 -1.90
CA MET A 98 5.92 -13.35 -2.24
C MET A 98 5.63 -13.02 -3.72
N GLY A 99 6.31 -12.02 -4.32
CA GLY A 99 6.15 -11.69 -5.75
C GLY A 99 4.81 -11.08 -6.10
N PHE A 100 4.27 -10.19 -5.25
CA PHE A 100 3.04 -9.43 -5.47
C PHE A 100 1.82 -10.30 -5.87
N ASN A 101 1.58 -11.41 -5.19
CA ASN A 101 0.36 -12.18 -5.42
C ASN A 101 -0.88 -11.33 -5.07
N ASN A 102 -1.71 -11.07 -6.08
CA ASN A 102 -2.92 -10.25 -5.95
C ASN A 102 -3.91 -10.53 -7.10
N ASP A 103 -5.15 -10.05 -6.93
CA ASP A 103 -6.26 -10.29 -7.87
C ASP A 103 -6.31 -9.23 -9.00
N GLY A 104 -5.37 -8.28 -9.06
CA GLY A 104 -5.32 -7.19 -10.04
C GLY A 104 -6.19 -5.98 -9.66
N ALA A 105 -5.90 -4.86 -10.32
CA ALA A 105 -6.57 -3.57 -10.05
C ALA A 105 -8.08 -3.63 -10.30
N ALA A 106 -8.50 -4.29 -11.38
CA ALA A 106 -9.92 -4.42 -11.74
C ALA A 106 -10.76 -5.12 -10.64
N ALA A 107 -10.17 -6.10 -9.94
CA ALA A 107 -10.84 -6.78 -8.84
C ALA A 107 -10.73 -6.03 -7.51
N ALA A 108 -9.64 -5.29 -7.29
CA ALA A 108 -9.41 -4.53 -6.06
C ALA A 108 -10.25 -3.24 -6.03
N GLY A 109 -10.41 -2.54 -7.14
CA GLY A 109 -11.12 -1.27 -7.23
C GLY A 109 -12.51 -1.28 -6.61
N PRO A 110 -13.43 -2.16 -7.04
CA PRO A 110 -14.77 -2.24 -6.44
C PRO A 110 -14.77 -2.56 -4.94
N ARG A 111 -13.81 -3.37 -4.47
CA ARG A 111 -13.67 -3.70 -3.04
C ARG A 111 -13.27 -2.49 -2.22
N VAL A 112 -12.31 -1.70 -2.73
CA VAL A 112 -11.86 -0.47 -2.07
C VAL A 112 -12.99 0.56 -2.06
N ALA A 113 -13.72 0.72 -3.16
CA ALA A 113 -14.88 1.60 -3.24
C ALA A 113 -15.96 1.24 -2.22
N SER A 114 -16.32 -0.05 -2.14
CA SER A 114 -17.29 -0.54 -1.15
C SER A 114 -16.79 -0.33 0.28
N ALA A 115 -15.53 -0.66 0.56
CA ALA A 115 -14.96 -0.46 1.88
C ALA A 115 -14.91 1.02 2.29
N ARG A 116 -14.58 1.91 1.35
CA ARG A 116 -14.62 3.36 1.58
C ARG A 116 -16.01 3.83 1.96
N ALA A 117 -17.03 3.46 1.22
CA ALA A 117 -18.43 3.81 1.50
C ALA A 117 -18.88 3.27 2.88
N ASP A 118 -18.51 2.03 3.21
CA ASP A 118 -18.76 1.45 4.54
C ASP A 118 -18.12 2.32 5.63
N LEU A 119 -16.84 2.68 5.48
CA LEU A 119 -16.11 3.48 6.48
C LEU A 119 -16.66 4.91 6.61
N GLU A 120 -17.04 5.54 5.50
CA GLU A 120 -17.66 6.87 5.49
C GLU A 120 -19.04 6.89 6.21
N THR A 121 -19.77 5.78 6.12
CA THR A 121 -21.04 5.60 6.83
C THR A 121 -20.85 5.27 8.31
N GLU A 122 -19.84 4.47 8.63
CA GLU A 122 -19.65 3.92 9.97
C GLU A 122 -18.83 4.79 10.92
N TYR A 123 -17.99 5.68 10.39
CA TYR A 123 -17.08 6.51 11.18
C TYR A 123 -17.33 7.99 10.93
N ARG A 124 -17.16 8.80 11.98
CA ARG A 124 -17.04 10.26 11.81
C ARG A 124 -15.75 10.56 11.04
N PRO A 125 -15.69 11.64 10.25
CA PRO A 125 -14.53 11.95 9.42
C PRO A 125 -13.19 11.91 10.16
N GLU A 126 -13.12 12.48 11.37
CA GLU A 126 -11.93 12.56 12.20
C GLU A 126 -11.50 11.22 12.84
N LYS A 127 -12.38 10.21 12.78
CA LYS A 127 -12.14 8.85 13.32
C LYS A 127 -12.06 7.79 12.23
N ARG A 128 -12.29 8.16 10.98
CA ARG A 128 -12.24 7.25 9.84
C ARG A 128 -10.81 6.86 9.54
N PRO A 129 -10.47 5.55 9.57
CA PRO A 129 -9.16 5.11 9.09
C PRO A 129 -8.90 5.50 7.65
N ILE A 130 -7.68 5.88 7.36
CA ILE A 130 -7.22 6.27 6.03
C ILE A 130 -6.95 5.01 5.19
N ILE A 131 -7.39 4.99 3.95
CA ILE A 131 -7.16 3.90 3.00
C ILE A 131 -6.00 4.28 2.08
N GLY A 132 -4.85 3.65 2.28
CA GLY A 132 -3.73 3.70 1.36
C GLY A 132 -3.82 2.60 0.32
N VAL A 133 -3.42 2.88 -0.91
CA VAL A 133 -3.33 1.89 -1.98
C VAL A 133 -1.92 1.86 -2.55
N ASN A 134 -1.28 0.73 -2.37
CA ASN A 134 0.08 0.46 -2.86
C ASN A 134 -0.01 -0.23 -4.22
N ILE A 135 0.57 0.38 -5.25
CA ILE A 135 0.58 -0.13 -6.63
C ILE A 135 2.00 -0.49 -7.06
N GLY A 136 2.11 -1.51 -7.89
CA GLY A 136 3.40 -2.00 -8.39
C GLY A 136 3.27 -2.60 -9.78
N LYS A 137 4.43 -2.82 -10.44
CA LYS A 137 4.52 -3.38 -11.77
C LYS A 137 4.07 -4.84 -11.79
N THR A 138 3.24 -5.21 -12.76
CA THR A 138 2.91 -6.59 -13.09
C THR A 138 4.18 -7.34 -13.52
N LYS A 139 4.37 -8.58 -13.05
CA LYS A 139 5.60 -9.34 -13.23
C LYS A 139 5.95 -9.58 -14.70
N ILE A 140 4.92 -9.90 -15.52
CA ILE A 140 5.10 -10.24 -16.94
C ILE A 140 5.26 -9.01 -17.84
N VAL A 141 5.02 -7.81 -17.33
CA VAL A 141 5.19 -6.57 -18.10
C VAL A 141 6.67 -6.19 -18.10
N GLU A 142 7.20 -5.91 -19.26
CA GLU A 142 8.59 -5.46 -19.42
C GLU A 142 8.81 -4.06 -18.85
N LEU A 143 10.05 -3.70 -18.57
CA LEU A 143 10.38 -2.42 -17.93
C LEU A 143 10.01 -1.21 -18.79
N GLU A 144 10.12 -1.33 -20.10
CA GLU A 144 9.75 -0.29 -21.06
C GLU A 144 8.27 0.07 -21.01
N ASN A 145 7.42 -0.90 -20.62
CA ASN A 145 5.98 -0.75 -20.51
C ASN A 145 5.52 -0.52 -19.07
N ALA A 146 6.45 -0.36 -18.12
CA ALA A 146 6.14 -0.24 -16.70
C ALA A 146 5.22 0.95 -16.42
N ILE A 147 5.46 2.11 -17.03
CA ILE A 147 4.66 3.32 -16.80
C ILE A 147 3.19 3.04 -17.10
N GLU A 148 2.86 2.50 -18.27
CA GLU A 148 1.47 2.23 -18.62
C GLU A 148 0.82 1.21 -17.66
N ASP A 149 1.55 0.20 -17.21
CA ASP A 149 1.06 -0.76 -16.23
C ASP A 149 0.70 -0.08 -14.88
N TYR A 150 1.54 0.86 -14.41
CA TYR A 150 1.20 1.68 -13.22
C TYR A 150 0.00 2.60 -13.48
N LEU A 151 -0.13 3.18 -14.70
CA LEU A 151 -1.27 4.04 -15.04
C LEU A 151 -2.59 3.28 -15.06
N ILE A 152 -2.63 2.03 -15.53
CA ILE A 152 -3.81 1.17 -15.45
C ILE A 152 -4.27 1.00 -13.99
N SER A 153 -3.34 0.70 -13.09
CA SER A 153 -3.62 0.61 -11.65
C SER A 153 -4.10 1.94 -11.08
N THR A 154 -3.46 3.04 -11.47
CA THR A 154 -3.80 4.40 -11.01
C THR A 154 -5.22 4.80 -11.42
N ARG A 155 -5.60 4.57 -12.67
CA ARG A 155 -6.97 4.86 -13.18
C ARG A 155 -8.05 4.20 -12.34
N THR A 156 -7.82 2.96 -11.97
CA THR A 156 -8.81 2.14 -11.26
C THR A 156 -8.85 2.48 -9.77
N LEU A 157 -7.72 2.76 -9.15
CA LEU A 157 -7.58 2.76 -7.70
C LEU A 157 -7.48 4.17 -7.09
N ALA A 158 -6.92 5.16 -7.81
CA ALA A 158 -6.77 6.52 -7.28
C ALA A 158 -8.10 7.17 -6.87
N PRO A 159 -9.21 7.02 -7.62
CA PRO A 159 -10.50 7.58 -7.22
C PRO A 159 -11.01 7.06 -5.87
N GLN A 160 -10.56 5.89 -5.45
CA GLN A 160 -11.04 5.22 -4.24
C GLN A 160 -10.05 5.32 -3.06
N ALA A 161 -8.78 5.58 -3.31
CA ALA A 161 -7.73 5.67 -2.30
C ALA A 161 -7.73 7.03 -1.60
N ASP A 162 -7.38 7.09 -0.33
CA ASP A 162 -7.07 8.35 0.34
C ASP A 162 -5.65 8.81 -0.01
N TYR A 163 -4.71 7.89 -0.21
CA TYR A 163 -3.38 8.15 -0.78
C TYR A 163 -2.91 6.97 -1.64
N LEU A 164 -2.00 7.25 -2.58
CA LEU A 164 -1.35 6.26 -3.43
C LEU A 164 0.12 6.07 -3.05
N VAL A 165 0.60 4.85 -3.22
CA VAL A 165 2.00 4.48 -3.04
C VAL A 165 2.53 3.85 -4.32
N VAL A 166 3.53 4.45 -4.94
CA VAL A 166 4.30 3.82 -6.02
C VAL A 166 5.38 2.93 -5.40
N ASN A 167 5.22 1.62 -5.54
CA ASN A 167 6.14 0.65 -4.98
C ASN A 167 7.14 0.17 -6.04
N VAL A 168 8.37 0.68 -5.95
CA VAL A 168 9.50 0.31 -6.80
C VAL A 168 10.56 -0.51 -6.05
N SER A 169 10.25 -0.98 -4.84
CA SER A 169 11.24 -1.46 -3.88
C SER A 169 11.26 -2.97 -3.67
N SER A 170 10.31 -3.74 -4.24
CA SER A 170 10.26 -5.18 -4.01
C SER A 170 11.46 -5.91 -4.64
N PRO A 171 12.20 -6.73 -3.87
CA PRO A 171 13.24 -7.58 -4.42
C PRO A 171 12.71 -8.82 -5.15
N ASN A 172 11.41 -9.09 -5.01
CA ASN A 172 10.78 -10.33 -5.45
C ASN A 172 10.12 -10.23 -6.84
N THR A 173 10.28 -9.10 -7.51
CA THR A 173 9.83 -8.85 -8.88
C THR A 173 11.05 -8.49 -9.72
N PRO A 174 11.40 -9.30 -10.75
CA PRO A 174 12.59 -9.05 -11.56
C PRO A 174 12.63 -7.64 -12.14
N GLY A 175 13.79 -6.99 -12.06
CA GLY A 175 14.02 -5.65 -12.59
C GLY A 175 13.32 -4.51 -11.89
N LEU A 176 12.41 -4.76 -10.94
CA LEU A 176 11.62 -3.69 -10.31
C LEU A 176 12.49 -2.64 -9.61
N ARG A 177 13.55 -3.05 -8.92
CA ARG A 177 14.44 -2.13 -8.20
C ARG A 177 15.24 -1.20 -9.11
N THR A 178 15.40 -1.54 -10.40
CA THR A 178 16.04 -0.63 -11.37
C THR A 178 15.18 0.63 -11.60
N LEU A 179 13.88 0.54 -11.35
CA LEU A 179 12.98 1.71 -11.40
C LEU A 179 13.26 2.74 -10.29
N GLN A 180 14.12 2.44 -9.31
CA GLN A 180 14.53 3.41 -8.27
C GLN A 180 15.61 4.39 -8.77
N SER A 181 16.25 4.13 -9.93
CA SER A 181 17.14 5.13 -10.52
C SER A 181 16.38 6.39 -10.91
N ILE A 182 16.98 7.55 -10.70
CA ILE A 182 16.30 8.85 -10.94
C ILE A 182 15.83 8.96 -12.40
N ALA A 183 16.59 8.42 -13.35
CA ALA A 183 16.26 8.45 -14.78
C ALA A 183 14.92 7.73 -15.09
N THR A 184 14.63 6.63 -14.41
CA THR A 184 13.41 5.85 -14.59
C THR A 184 12.31 6.25 -13.62
N LEU A 185 12.66 6.63 -12.40
CA LEU A 185 11.71 6.99 -11.35
C LEU A 185 10.98 8.31 -11.63
N ARG A 186 11.71 9.32 -12.15
CA ARG A 186 11.14 10.64 -12.47
C ARG A 186 9.95 10.53 -13.42
N PRO A 187 10.09 9.99 -14.65
CA PRO A 187 8.97 9.91 -15.59
C PRO A 187 7.82 9.04 -15.06
N LEU A 188 8.11 7.99 -14.31
CA LEU A 188 7.09 7.16 -13.68
C LEU A 188 6.24 7.96 -12.68
N LEU A 189 6.87 8.66 -11.75
CA LEU A 189 6.17 9.44 -10.72
C LEU A 189 5.38 10.60 -11.31
N GLN A 190 5.92 11.28 -12.32
CA GLN A 190 5.22 12.34 -13.06
C GLN A 190 3.96 11.79 -13.73
N ALA A 191 4.09 10.70 -14.49
CA ALA A 191 2.97 10.08 -15.17
C ALA A 191 1.86 9.63 -14.20
N VAL A 192 2.24 8.99 -13.08
CA VAL A 192 1.28 8.56 -12.04
C VAL A 192 0.59 9.76 -11.39
N ARG A 193 1.33 10.86 -11.10
CA ARG A 193 0.76 12.10 -10.55
C ARG A 193 -0.26 12.72 -11.50
N GLU A 194 0.10 12.86 -12.77
CA GLU A 194 -0.77 13.43 -13.81
C GLU A 194 -2.04 12.59 -13.97
N GLU A 195 -1.89 11.28 -14.01
CA GLU A 195 -3.02 10.36 -14.13
C GLU A 195 -3.93 10.38 -12.89
N ALA A 196 -3.36 10.40 -11.68
CA ALA A 196 -4.12 10.51 -10.45
C ALA A 196 -4.95 11.81 -10.40
N ASN A 197 -4.36 12.93 -10.84
CA ASN A 197 -5.07 14.21 -10.95
C ASN A 197 -6.17 14.16 -12.00
N ARG A 198 -5.93 13.50 -13.13
CA ARG A 198 -6.90 13.37 -14.23
C ARG A 198 -8.14 12.58 -13.80
N VAL A 199 -7.95 11.49 -13.06
CA VAL A 199 -9.07 10.62 -12.63
C VAL A 199 -9.70 11.04 -11.30
N SER A 200 -9.11 12.00 -10.61
CA SER A 200 -9.61 12.54 -9.33
C SER A 200 -9.60 14.09 -9.35
N PRO A 201 -10.31 14.74 -10.31
CA PRO A 201 -10.18 16.18 -10.55
C PRO A 201 -10.69 17.07 -9.41
N HIS A 202 -11.52 16.51 -8.51
CA HIS A 202 -12.15 17.26 -7.42
C HIS A 202 -11.43 17.13 -6.08
N ARG A 203 -10.34 16.36 -6.03
CA ARG A 203 -9.55 16.20 -4.80
C ARG A 203 -8.10 15.87 -5.10
N HIS A 204 -7.20 16.38 -4.28
CA HIS A 204 -5.82 15.92 -4.27
C HIS A 204 -5.75 14.50 -3.70
N VAL A 205 -5.11 13.59 -4.46
CA VAL A 205 -4.76 12.25 -3.97
C VAL A 205 -3.28 12.27 -3.63
N PRO A 206 -2.90 12.28 -2.34
CA PRO A 206 -1.50 12.24 -1.97
C PRO A 206 -0.76 11.08 -2.61
N LEU A 207 0.44 11.34 -3.12
CA LEU A 207 1.30 10.37 -3.80
C LEU A 207 2.61 10.22 -3.05
N THR A 208 2.93 8.98 -2.70
CA THR A 208 4.18 8.60 -2.05
C THR A 208 4.95 7.59 -2.89
N VAL A 209 6.25 7.50 -2.65
CA VAL A 209 7.11 6.44 -3.21
C VAL A 209 7.65 5.55 -2.09
N LYS A 210 7.59 4.23 -2.27
CA LYS A 210 8.15 3.27 -1.31
C LYS A 210 9.48 2.74 -1.80
N ILE A 211 10.53 2.98 -0.99
CA ILE A 211 11.92 2.65 -1.30
C ILE A 211 12.39 1.37 -0.63
N ALA A 212 13.47 0.79 -1.14
CA ALA A 212 14.17 -0.32 -0.53
C ALA A 212 15.10 0.16 0.61
N PRO A 213 15.34 -0.65 1.65
CA PRO A 213 16.29 -0.30 2.71
C PRO A 213 17.75 -0.45 2.28
N ASP A 214 18.01 -1.15 1.17
CA ASP A 214 19.35 -1.51 0.72
C ASP A 214 19.93 -0.48 -0.30
N LEU A 215 19.37 0.74 -0.35
CA LEU A 215 19.90 1.84 -1.14
C LEU A 215 21.12 2.44 -0.45
N VAL A 216 22.11 2.90 -1.24
CA VAL A 216 23.22 3.69 -0.73
C VAL A 216 22.78 5.12 -0.41
N ASP A 217 23.50 5.82 0.42
CA ASP A 217 23.13 7.16 0.93
C ASP A 217 22.94 8.18 -0.21
N GLU A 218 23.73 8.07 -1.27
CA GLU A 218 23.62 8.91 -2.47
C GLU A 218 22.28 8.72 -3.17
N ASP A 219 21.81 7.47 -3.31
CA ASP A 219 20.52 7.15 -3.94
C ASP A 219 19.37 7.61 -3.05
N ILE A 220 19.46 7.43 -1.73
CA ILE A 220 18.46 7.94 -0.77
C ILE A 220 18.34 9.46 -0.91
N THR A 221 19.47 10.15 -0.95
CA THR A 221 19.51 11.62 -1.12
C THR A 221 18.93 12.04 -2.47
N ALA A 222 19.23 11.32 -3.54
CA ALA A 222 18.71 11.59 -4.87
C ALA A 222 17.18 11.41 -4.94
N VAL A 223 16.66 10.33 -4.33
CA VAL A 223 15.20 10.11 -4.25
C VAL A 223 14.52 11.18 -3.40
N ALA A 224 15.14 11.60 -2.28
CA ALA A 224 14.58 12.65 -1.44
C ALA A 224 14.50 14.01 -2.19
N ARG A 225 15.54 14.37 -2.95
CA ARG A 225 15.54 15.55 -3.79
C ARG A 225 14.48 15.46 -4.90
N LEU A 226 14.38 14.32 -5.56
CA LEU A 226 13.36 14.09 -6.58
C LEU A 226 11.95 14.23 -6.01
N ALA A 227 11.70 13.70 -4.81
CA ALA A 227 10.41 13.82 -4.14
C ALA A 227 10.06 15.30 -3.87
N GLN A 228 11.03 16.12 -3.45
CA GLN A 228 10.83 17.56 -3.27
C GLN A 228 10.56 18.28 -4.59
N GLU A 229 11.34 18.00 -5.64
CA GLU A 229 11.17 18.60 -6.97
C GLU A 229 9.79 18.30 -7.57
N LEU A 230 9.33 17.05 -7.44
CA LEU A 230 8.03 16.61 -7.94
C LEU A 230 6.88 16.91 -6.97
N LYS A 231 7.16 17.51 -5.81
CA LYS A 231 6.19 17.79 -4.76
C LYS A 231 5.38 16.55 -4.39
N LEU A 232 6.08 15.42 -4.21
CA LEU A 232 5.44 14.22 -3.63
C LEU A 232 5.03 14.51 -2.20
N ASP A 233 3.98 13.83 -1.78
CA ASP A 233 3.42 14.02 -0.44
C ASP A 233 4.18 13.22 0.64
N GLY A 234 5.05 12.27 0.24
CA GLY A 234 5.88 11.53 1.17
C GLY A 234 6.74 10.44 0.55
N ILE A 235 7.61 9.88 1.39
CA ILE A 235 8.42 8.69 1.10
C ILE A 235 8.12 7.65 2.15
N ILE A 236 7.91 6.39 1.76
CA ILE A 236 7.75 5.28 2.69
C ILE A 236 9.07 4.53 2.80
N ALA A 237 9.67 4.61 3.96
CA ALA A 237 10.86 3.87 4.35
C ALA A 237 10.43 2.77 5.34
N THR A 238 10.52 1.50 5.00
CA THR A 238 11.01 0.91 3.74
C THR A 238 10.28 -0.40 3.41
N ASN A 239 10.68 -1.06 2.31
CA ASN A 239 10.37 -2.47 2.05
C ASN A 239 11.28 -3.38 2.90
N THR A 240 11.25 -4.70 2.66
CA THR A 240 12.15 -5.66 3.31
C THR A 240 13.56 -5.60 2.71
N THR A 241 14.58 -5.82 3.58
CA THR A 241 15.98 -5.94 3.16
C THR A 241 16.27 -7.26 2.45
N ILE A 242 17.33 -7.27 1.64
CA ILE A 242 17.95 -8.49 1.11
C ILE A 242 19.17 -8.93 1.92
N ALA A 243 19.62 -8.12 2.87
CA ALA A 243 20.71 -8.49 3.78
C ALA A 243 20.33 -9.73 4.60
N ARG A 244 21.31 -10.58 4.85
CA ARG A 244 21.17 -11.83 5.61
C ARG A 244 22.19 -11.96 6.73
N GLU A 245 22.98 -10.93 6.95
CA GLU A 245 23.95 -10.88 8.04
C GLU A 245 23.22 -10.95 9.38
N GLY A 246 23.67 -11.86 10.24
CA GLY A 246 23.06 -12.09 11.56
C GLY A 246 21.82 -13.01 11.57
N LEU A 247 21.56 -13.71 10.44
CA LEU A 247 20.52 -14.75 10.35
C LEU A 247 21.15 -16.14 10.27
#